data_bb280dacd56d50f3329b36a4c3e264ef
#
_entry.id   bb280dacd56d50f3329b36a4c3e264ef
#
_cell.length_a   1.000
_cell.length_b   1.000
_cell.length_c   1.000
_cell.angle_alpha   90.00
_cell.angle_beta   90.00
_cell.angle_gamma   90.00
#
_symmetry.space_group_name_H-M   'P 1'
#
loop_
_entity.id
_entity.type
_entity.pdbx_description
1 polymer ?
#
loop_
_entity_poly.entity_id
_entity_poly.type
_entity_poly.pdbx_seq_one_letter_code
_entity_poly.pdbx_strand_id
1 'polypeptide(L)'
;MRGIKIFLLFVCCISLDVQSQTFLSDTLGINEDGSVIIAKSLALPGWILGVDVDSTDNLLFIRYRNLSKNETSLKNKGGISVYSLADQRMLWQRPVNYFNQDPKLTSEGVLFVTMGKATSLLDLKTGNEVWKKKKMIPYCVDAKNRMFLAYKGSYMNGVSNELEGHSLATGEKMWSRKMSHVYGWNESGLLDDSTRLIVSDGIHLVHMGNGEGPSYAMPTGASDYKEAVALGALGVVTGVLTGFAAVPTGPKKVMELVSNVLSDDTVFYVASRENLFCLDRQLQPKWGYPIPDGMGSRSHLFARGDSLYMINMGTGYRNTIFDTSEAYAHEYLRLKVGWPFIACFDKRKGEKVWFRQLSDKKEMVEEFDINWEEDALMVLFSDHIRKYSLSGDSLLSEVSWNTEVNGKLLYLTNSSYFLQDFEDSTSYQRYKRPDSIYCLVTDKNEMVELDQQLNVLQTYPLSRLRPFRDLPNGDNLIFLGDKTLWVNSKGEKKAYLHTSSKMFRVGEKFFIYSLDGKKIYEFPL
;
A
#
# COMPACT_ATOMS: atom_id res chain seq x y z
N MET A 1 27.22 34.27 -62.02
CA MET A 1 26.11 34.71 -61.14
C MET A 1 25.90 33.63 -60.08
N ARG A 2 26.34 33.91 -58.87
CA ARG A 2 26.17 33.00 -57.70
C ARG A 2 24.90 33.35 -56.97
N GLY A 3 23.92 32.43 -56.94
CA GLY A 3 22.67 32.61 -56.20
C GLY A 3 22.88 32.33 -54.73
N ILE A 4 22.64 33.33 -53.89
CA ILE A 4 22.61 33.24 -52.44
C ILE A 4 21.25 32.66 -52.04
N LYS A 5 21.22 31.45 -51.46
CA LYS A 5 20.04 30.86 -50.81
C LYS A 5 19.97 31.41 -49.38
N ILE A 6 19.03 32.33 -49.14
CA ILE A 6 18.69 32.79 -47.79
C ILE A 6 17.85 31.70 -47.12
N PHE A 7 18.41 31.09 -46.07
CA PHE A 7 17.71 30.15 -45.21
C PHE A 7 16.99 30.96 -44.11
N LEU A 8 15.69 31.17 -44.27
CA LEU A 8 14.87 31.74 -43.21
C LEU A 8 14.67 30.71 -42.12
N LEU A 9 15.36 30.87 -40.99
CA LEU A 9 15.15 30.11 -39.77
C LEU A 9 13.86 30.61 -39.10
N PHE A 10 12.74 29.93 -39.29
CA PHE A 10 11.53 30.15 -38.53
C PHE A 10 11.73 29.57 -37.12
N VAL A 11 12.18 30.40 -36.20
CA VAL A 11 12.13 30.10 -34.77
C VAL A 11 10.66 30.23 -34.37
N CYS A 12 9.93 29.11 -34.37
CA CYS A 12 8.66 29.03 -33.68
C CYS A 12 8.95 29.11 -32.18
N CYS A 13 8.93 30.30 -31.63
CA CYS A 13 8.71 30.52 -30.21
C CYS A 13 7.29 30.01 -29.90
N ILE A 14 7.17 28.73 -29.54
CA ILE A 14 5.99 28.27 -28.83
C ILE A 14 6.12 28.88 -27.44
N SER A 15 5.59 30.08 -27.28
CA SER A 15 5.21 30.62 -25.99
C SER A 15 4.16 29.66 -25.43
N LEU A 16 4.59 28.71 -24.60
CA LEU A 16 3.68 28.06 -23.68
C LEU A 16 3.12 29.19 -22.81
N ASP A 17 1.93 29.67 -23.15
CA ASP A 17 1.12 30.45 -22.23
C ASP A 17 0.91 29.61 -20.99
N VAL A 18 1.83 29.72 -20.04
CA VAL A 18 1.59 29.35 -18.66
C VAL A 18 0.57 30.37 -18.16
N GLN A 19 -0.70 30.13 -18.46
CA GLN A 19 -1.77 30.84 -17.78
C GLN A 19 -1.47 30.67 -16.30
N SER A 20 -1.22 31.77 -15.61
CA SER A 20 -1.01 31.82 -14.18
C SER A 20 -2.23 31.20 -13.50
N GLN A 21 -2.19 29.87 -13.26
CA GLN A 21 -3.24 29.20 -12.50
C GLN A 21 -3.12 29.69 -11.07
N THR A 22 -4.09 30.47 -10.66
CA THR A 22 -4.22 31.01 -9.30
C THR A 22 -5.48 30.47 -8.65
N PHE A 23 -5.56 30.55 -7.33
CA PHE A 23 -6.80 30.28 -6.63
C PHE A 23 -7.83 31.38 -6.97
N LEU A 24 -8.97 30.96 -7.52
CA LEU A 24 -10.08 31.83 -7.88
C LEU A 24 -11.31 31.54 -7.02
N SER A 25 -12.18 32.51 -6.83
CA SER A 25 -13.45 32.31 -6.15
C SER A 25 -14.31 31.31 -6.91
N ASP A 26 -14.86 30.32 -6.19
CA ASP A 26 -15.65 29.23 -6.75
C ASP A 26 -16.66 28.73 -5.71
N THR A 27 -17.68 28.03 -6.17
CA THR A 27 -18.67 27.41 -5.29
C THR A 27 -18.10 26.11 -4.72
N LEU A 28 -17.91 26.07 -3.39
CA LEU A 28 -17.52 24.85 -2.66
C LEU A 28 -18.74 24.01 -2.30
N GLY A 29 -19.87 24.64 -1.98
CA GLY A 29 -21.05 23.93 -1.50
C GLY A 29 -22.24 24.85 -1.24
N ILE A 30 -23.25 24.27 -0.57
CA ILE A 30 -24.50 24.94 -0.23
C ILE A 30 -24.79 24.70 1.27
N ASN A 31 -25.02 25.77 2.02
CA ASN A 31 -25.47 25.74 3.41
C ASN A 31 -26.89 25.17 3.55
N GLU A 32 -27.31 24.86 4.76
CA GLU A 32 -28.64 24.35 5.04
C GLU A 32 -29.75 25.35 4.66
N ASP A 33 -29.50 26.64 4.83
CA ASP A 33 -30.43 27.73 4.44
C ASP A 33 -30.50 27.99 2.94
N GLY A 34 -29.75 27.23 2.12
CA GLY A 34 -29.68 27.39 0.68
C GLY A 34 -28.66 28.43 0.19
N SER A 35 -27.99 29.13 1.07
CA SER A 35 -26.92 30.06 0.70
C SER A 35 -25.68 29.32 0.20
N VAL A 36 -24.96 29.93 -0.75
CA VAL A 36 -23.79 29.32 -1.39
C VAL A 36 -22.54 29.57 -0.57
N ILE A 37 -21.75 28.51 -0.37
CA ILE A 37 -20.41 28.60 0.22
C ILE A 37 -19.42 28.91 -0.89
N ILE A 38 -18.83 30.09 -0.84
CA ILE A 38 -17.76 30.50 -1.76
C ILE A 38 -16.42 30.22 -1.10
N ALA A 39 -15.55 29.52 -1.82
CA ALA A 39 -14.17 29.24 -1.44
C ALA A 39 -13.21 29.56 -2.59
N LYS A 40 -11.93 29.73 -2.29
CA LYS A 40 -10.91 29.82 -3.31
C LYS A 40 -10.59 28.42 -3.84
N SER A 41 -10.56 28.24 -5.16
CA SER A 41 -10.22 26.98 -5.81
C SER A 41 -9.07 27.10 -6.79
N LEU A 42 -8.22 26.08 -6.83
CA LEU A 42 -7.18 25.88 -7.85
C LEU A 42 -7.67 24.80 -8.83
N ALA A 43 -7.90 25.17 -10.08
CA ALA A 43 -8.30 24.23 -11.12
C ALA A 43 -7.08 23.54 -11.76
N LEU A 44 -7.19 22.26 -12.05
CA LEU A 44 -6.15 21.42 -12.65
C LEU A 44 -6.61 20.85 -14.00
N PRO A 45 -5.68 20.53 -14.91
CA PRO A 45 -6.04 20.06 -16.26
C PRO A 45 -6.55 18.62 -16.29
N GLY A 46 -6.44 17.88 -15.18
CA GLY A 46 -6.86 16.48 -15.08
C GLY A 46 -7.35 16.11 -13.67
N TRP A 47 -7.75 14.86 -13.52
CA TRP A 47 -8.19 14.34 -12.23
C TRP A 47 -7.02 14.16 -11.27
N ILE A 48 -7.17 14.63 -10.05
CA ILE A 48 -6.17 14.61 -9.01
C ILE A 48 -5.96 13.16 -8.54
N LEU A 49 -4.71 12.70 -8.59
CA LEU A 49 -4.29 11.42 -7.99
C LEU A 49 -3.83 11.60 -6.56
N GLY A 50 -3.28 12.75 -6.25
CA GLY A 50 -2.79 13.06 -4.91
C GLY A 50 -2.15 14.43 -4.86
N VAL A 51 -2.11 14.96 -3.65
CA VAL A 51 -1.44 16.21 -3.29
C VAL A 51 -0.53 15.89 -2.12
N ASP A 52 0.75 16.14 -2.29
CA ASP A 52 1.75 16.09 -1.23
C ASP A 52 2.19 17.53 -0.90
N VAL A 53 2.51 17.77 0.36
CA VAL A 53 2.83 19.11 0.86
C VAL A 53 4.29 19.17 1.29
N ASP A 54 5.02 20.12 0.74
CA ASP A 54 6.25 20.60 1.35
C ASP A 54 5.94 21.77 2.27
N SER A 55 5.91 21.50 3.57
CA SER A 55 5.60 22.50 4.60
C SER A 55 6.72 23.52 4.83
N THR A 56 7.95 23.21 4.41
CA THR A 56 9.11 24.09 4.57
C THR A 56 9.00 25.31 3.67
N ASP A 57 8.67 25.09 2.41
CA ASP A 57 8.56 26.14 1.40
C ASP A 57 7.10 26.49 1.06
N ASN A 58 6.11 25.88 1.73
CA ASN A 58 4.67 26.02 1.46
C ASN A 58 4.32 25.71 -0.01
N LEU A 59 4.84 24.58 -0.51
CA LEU A 59 4.61 24.13 -1.87
C LEU A 59 3.65 22.93 -1.89
N LEU A 60 2.78 22.92 -2.89
CA LEU A 60 1.93 21.77 -3.21
C LEU A 60 2.53 21.01 -4.39
N PHE A 61 2.85 19.74 -4.19
CA PHE A 61 3.20 18.81 -5.26
C PHE A 61 1.94 18.03 -5.65
N ILE A 62 1.43 18.30 -6.85
CA ILE A 62 0.14 17.81 -7.30
C ILE A 62 0.36 16.82 -8.45
N ARG A 63 -0.21 15.61 -8.32
CA ARG A 63 -0.23 14.58 -9.35
C ARG A 63 -1.62 14.46 -9.93
N TYR A 64 -1.74 14.42 -11.25
CA TYR A 64 -3.03 14.29 -11.93
C TYR A 64 -2.94 13.46 -13.19
N ARG A 65 -4.06 12.85 -13.61
CA ARG A 65 -4.19 12.08 -14.85
C ARG A 65 -5.25 12.69 -15.76
N ASN A 66 -4.99 12.64 -17.06
CA ASN A 66 -5.94 13.08 -18.06
C ASN A 66 -7.09 12.06 -18.19
N LEU A 67 -8.26 12.56 -18.55
CA LEU A 67 -9.43 11.73 -18.84
C LEU A 67 -9.42 11.25 -20.30
N SER A 68 -10.15 10.16 -20.54
CA SER A 68 -10.56 9.74 -21.88
C SER A 68 -11.43 10.83 -22.52
N LYS A 69 -11.65 10.74 -23.82
CA LYS A 69 -12.52 11.70 -24.54
C LYS A 69 -13.96 11.71 -23.99
N ASN A 70 -14.41 10.57 -23.47
CA ASN A 70 -15.76 10.41 -22.92
C ASN A 70 -15.83 10.72 -21.41
N GLU A 71 -14.70 11.14 -20.81
CA GLU A 71 -14.54 11.39 -19.36
C GLU A 71 -14.89 10.20 -18.44
N THR A 72 -14.98 8.99 -18.98
CA THR A 72 -15.37 7.78 -18.26
C THR A 72 -14.21 6.99 -17.65
N SER A 73 -12.98 7.27 -18.09
CA SER A 73 -11.78 6.55 -17.63
C SER A 73 -10.55 7.44 -17.60
N LEU A 74 -9.61 7.09 -16.71
CA LEU A 74 -8.31 7.74 -16.62
C LEU A 74 -7.35 7.20 -17.69
N LYS A 75 -6.68 8.09 -18.41
CA LYS A 75 -5.56 7.72 -19.26
C LYS A 75 -4.30 7.50 -18.44
N ASN A 76 -3.35 6.75 -18.97
CA ASN A 76 -2.01 6.67 -18.37
C ASN A 76 -1.22 8.00 -18.48
N LYS A 77 -1.64 8.90 -19.36
CA LYS A 77 -1.07 10.24 -19.52
C LYS A 77 -1.67 11.22 -18.54
N GLY A 78 -0.85 12.07 -17.98
CA GLY A 78 -1.23 13.14 -17.06
C GLY A 78 -0.06 14.08 -16.83
N GLY A 79 0.09 14.55 -15.61
CA GLY A 79 1.18 15.43 -15.25
C GLY A 79 1.39 15.54 -13.76
N ILE A 80 2.45 16.25 -13.44
CA ILE A 80 2.75 16.78 -12.12
C ILE A 80 2.84 18.29 -12.20
N SER A 81 2.44 18.95 -11.13
CA SER A 81 2.52 20.40 -10.99
C SER A 81 3.05 20.75 -9.61
N VAL A 82 3.82 21.82 -9.51
CA VAL A 82 4.19 22.42 -8.24
C VAL A 82 3.62 23.82 -8.15
N TYR A 83 2.86 24.04 -7.08
CA TYR A 83 2.20 25.32 -6.81
C TYR A 83 2.76 25.94 -5.53
N SER A 84 3.13 27.22 -5.58
CA SER A 84 3.54 28.00 -4.41
C SER A 84 2.31 28.67 -3.79
N LEU A 85 2.01 28.30 -2.53
CA LEU A 85 0.96 28.95 -1.75
C LEU A 85 1.37 30.37 -1.32
N ALA A 86 2.67 30.61 -1.13
CA ALA A 86 3.20 31.93 -0.78
C ALA A 86 3.08 32.91 -1.96
N ASP A 87 3.52 32.50 -3.15
CA ASP A 87 3.49 33.31 -4.36
C ASP A 87 2.12 33.27 -5.07
N GLN A 88 1.22 32.38 -4.64
CA GLN A 88 -0.11 32.14 -5.24
C GLN A 88 -0.06 31.84 -6.76
N ARG A 89 0.93 31.07 -7.20
CA ARG A 89 1.12 30.73 -8.61
C ARG A 89 1.67 29.33 -8.83
N MET A 90 1.40 28.78 -10.00
CA MET A 90 2.05 27.59 -10.50
C MET A 90 3.52 27.91 -10.78
N LEU A 91 4.44 27.15 -10.17
CA LEU A 91 5.87 27.31 -10.43
C LEU A 91 6.26 26.62 -11.73
N TRP A 92 5.85 25.37 -11.88
CA TRP A 92 6.10 24.58 -13.08
C TRP A 92 5.13 23.42 -13.21
N GLN A 93 5.05 22.86 -14.42
CA GLN A 93 4.29 21.65 -14.73
C GLN A 93 5.12 20.75 -15.64
N ARG A 94 4.92 19.45 -15.53
CA ARG A 94 5.59 18.45 -16.36
C ARG A 94 4.63 17.33 -16.74
N PRO A 95 4.57 16.91 -18.02
CA PRO A 95 3.80 15.76 -18.44
C PRO A 95 4.39 14.47 -17.87
N VAL A 96 3.51 13.53 -17.50
CA VAL A 96 3.87 12.21 -16.94
C VAL A 96 3.09 11.13 -17.68
N ASN A 97 3.78 10.07 -18.03
CA ASN A 97 3.16 8.82 -18.46
C ASN A 97 3.20 7.82 -17.29
N TYR A 98 2.13 7.75 -16.52
CA TYR A 98 2.00 6.89 -15.34
C TYR A 98 2.06 5.39 -15.64
N PHE A 99 2.07 5.00 -16.91
CA PHE A 99 2.35 3.63 -17.31
C PHE A 99 3.78 3.18 -16.94
N ASN A 100 4.75 4.09 -17.08
CA ASN A 100 6.17 3.79 -16.86
C ASN A 100 6.93 4.87 -16.09
N GLN A 101 6.23 5.86 -15.56
CA GLN A 101 6.83 6.94 -14.79
C GLN A 101 6.14 7.07 -13.44
N ASP A 102 6.94 7.17 -12.38
CA ASP A 102 6.48 7.29 -11.00
C ASP A 102 7.19 8.48 -10.32
N PRO A 103 6.56 9.64 -10.25
CA PRO A 103 7.07 10.81 -9.53
C PRO A 103 6.69 10.76 -8.05
N LYS A 104 7.66 10.99 -7.16
CA LYS A 104 7.49 11.01 -5.70
C LYS A 104 8.13 12.24 -5.10
N LEU A 105 7.40 12.97 -4.26
CA LEU A 105 7.99 14.04 -3.46
C LEU A 105 8.93 13.44 -2.40
N THR A 106 10.09 14.07 -2.25
CA THR A 106 11.09 13.72 -1.24
C THR A 106 11.59 14.99 -0.56
N SER A 107 12.42 14.87 0.49
CA SER A 107 13.05 16.01 1.16
C SER A 107 13.98 16.83 0.27
N GLU A 108 14.48 16.26 -0.83
CA GLU A 108 15.46 16.91 -1.72
C GLU A 108 14.86 17.38 -3.05
N GLY A 109 13.57 17.13 -3.28
CA GLY A 109 12.89 17.43 -4.53
C GLY A 109 12.00 16.29 -5.02
N VAL A 110 11.74 16.22 -6.32
CA VAL A 110 10.90 15.18 -6.91
C VAL A 110 11.77 14.06 -7.48
N LEU A 111 11.76 12.90 -6.81
CA LEU A 111 12.37 11.69 -7.36
C LEU A 111 11.49 11.17 -8.50
N PHE A 112 12.01 11.17 -9.72
CA PHE A 112 11.29 10.84 -10.93
C PHE A 112 11.84 9.55 -11.53
N VAL A 113 11.11 8.46 -11.32
CA VAL A 113 11.49 7.13 -11.81
C VAL A 113 10.88 6.89 -13.18
N THR A 114 11.70 6.55 -14.18
CA THR A 114 11.23 6.05 -15.48
C THR A 114 11.64 4.59 -15.59
N MET A 115 10.65 3.69 -15.50
CA MET A 115 10.86 2.25 -15.48
C MET A 115 11.72 1.80 -16.68
N GLY A 116 12.72 0.97 -16.40
CA GLY A 116 13.63 0.43 -17.43
C GLY A 116 14.60 1.44 -18.06
N LYS A 117 14.50 2.73 -17.75
CA LYS A 117 15.32 3.78 -18.36
C LYS A 117 16.23 4.50 -17.38
N ALA A 118 15.65 5.24 -16.45
CA ALA A 118 16.42 6.11 -15.57
C ALA A 118 15.62 6.53 -14.33
N THR A 119 16.37 6.91 -13.29
CA THR A 119 15.86 7.65 -12.13
C THR A 119 16.54 9.02 -12.11
N SER A 120 15.81 10.07 -11.86
CA SER A 120 16.32 11.44 -11.76
C SER A 120 15.71 12.15 -10.56
N LEU A 121 16.40 13.15 -10.05
CA LEU A 121 15.86 14.12 -9.10
C LEU A 121 15.57 15.42 -9.85
N LEU A 122 14.39 15.98 -9.64
CA LEU A 122 14.02 17.31 -10.11
C LEU A 122 14.00 18.27 -8.93
N ASP A 123 14.55 19.45 -9.12
CA ASP A 123 14.42 20.54 -8.17
C ASP A 123 12.94 20.92 -7.97
N LEU A 124 12.50 20.98 -6.72
CA LEU A 124 11.09 21.20 -6.41
C LEU A 124 10.59 22.57 -6.85
N LYS A 125 11.43 23.62 -6.81
CA LYS A 125 11.03 24.99 -7.14
C LYS A 125 11.07 25.29 -8.63
N THR A 126 11.98 24.67 -9.37
CA THR A 126 12.23 24.98 -10.77
C THR A 126 11.80 23.86 -11.75
N GLY A 127 11.63 22.63 -11.28
CA GLY A 127 11.39 21.46 -12.11
C GLY A 127 12.58 21.00 -12.94
N ASN A 128 13.74 21.63 -12.78
CA ASN A 128 14.96 21.28 -13.50
C ASN A 128 15.55 19.96 -12.98
N GLU A 129 16.17 19.19 -13.88
CA GLU A 129 16.85 17.96 -13.53
C GLU A 129 18.14 18.27 -12.76
N VAL A 130 18.22 17.88 -11.48
CA VAL A 130 19.41 18.04 -10.62
C VAL A 130 20.42 16.96 -10.97
N TRP A 131 19.96 15.71 -11.06
CA TRP A 131 20.78 14.58 -11.50
C TRP A 131 19.90 13.52 -12.19
N LYS A 132 20.58 12.63 -12.94
CA LYS A 132 19.96 11.48 -13.63
C LYS A 132 20.89 10.28 -13.67
N LYS A 133 20.38 9.12 -13.29
CA LYS A 133 21.10 7.83 -13.32
C LYS A 133 20.33 6.82 -14.19
N LYS A 134 21.02 6.17 -15.10
CA LYS A 134 20.43 5.12 -15.97
C LYS A 134 20.40 3.78 -15.26
N LYS A 135 19.42 2.94 -15.61
CA LYS A 135 19.31 1.54 -15.15
C LYS A 135 19.36 1.40 -13.62
N MET A 136 18.63 2.24 -12.91
CA MET A 136 18.51 2.23 -11.47
C MET A 136 17.05 2.07 -11.09
N ILE A 137 16.76 1.14 -10.18
CA ILE A 137 15.41 0.85 -9.68
C ILE A 137 15.39 1.14 -8.19
N PRO A 138 14.83 2.29 -7.75
CA PRO A 138 14.64 2.59 -6.34
C PRO A 138 13.64 1.62 -5.70
N TYR A 139 13.99 1.09 -4.55
CA TYR A 139 13.14 0.24 -3.71
C TYR A 139 12.60 1.00 -2.50
N CYS A 140 13.43 1.87 -1.92
CA CYS A 140 13.09 2.60 -0.72
C CYS A 140 13.73 3.98 -0.74
N VAL A 141 12.97 5.00 -0.36
CA VAL A 141 13.49 6.34 -0.06
C VAL A 141 13.51 6.51 1.45
N ASP A 142 14.65 6.90 1.98
CA ASP A 142 14.85 7.21 3.39
C ASP A 142 15.10 8.72 3.53
N ALA A 143 14.02 9.43 3.83
CA ALA A 143 14.07 10.88 3.97
C ALA A 143 14.95 11.31 5.16
N LYS A 144 14.98 10.54 6.26
CA LYS A 144 15.76 10.83 7.46
C LYS A 144 17.25 10.81 7.17
N ASN A 145 17.73 9.82 6.44
CA ASN A 145 19.12 9.67 6.06
C ASN A 145 19.46 10.36 4.72
N ARG A 146 18.49 11.07 4.11
CA ARG A 146 18.62 11.79 2.83
C ARG A 146 19.19 10.91 1.73
N MET A 147 18.73 9.66 1.65
CA MET A 147 19.23 8.68 0.71
C MET A 147 18.11 7.80 0.16
N PHE A 148 18.43 7.02 -0.85
CA PHE A 148 17.56 5.97 -1.35
C PHE A 148 18.33 4.68 -1.58
N LEU A 149 17.64 3.57 -1.40
CA LEU A 149 18.13 2.23 -1.68
C LEU A 149 17.65 1.78 -3.06
N ALA A 150 18.53 1.25 -3.86
CA ALA A 150 18.22 0.83 -5.22
C ALA A 150 18.98 -0.43 -5.62
N TYR A 151 18.44 -1.12 -6.63
CA TYR A 151 19.18 -2.14 -7.35
C TYR A 151 19.48 -1.67 -8.77
N LYS A 152 20.65 -2.06 -9.27
CA LYS A 152 21.03 -1.78 -10.65
C LYS A 152 20.38 -2.78 -11.59
N GLY A 153 19.80 -2.30 -12.69
CA GLY A 153 19.17 -3.18 -13.68
C GLY A 153 17.99 -2.55 -14.38
N SER A 154 17.22 -3.39 -15.04
CA SER A 154 15.92 -3.02 -15.61
C SER A 154 14.93 -4.17 -15.41
N TYR A 155 13.66 -3.85 -15.32
CA TYR A 155 12.60 -4.85 -15.16
C TYR A 155 12.60 -5.90 -16.30
N MET A 156 13.05 -5.53 -17.49
CA MET A 156 13.09 -6.46 -18.65
C MET A 156 14.37 -7.33 -18.70
N ASN A 157 15.51 -6.83 -18.22
CA ASN A 157 16.81 -7.50 -18.34
C ASN A 157 17.30 -8.10 -17.01
N GLY A 158 16.42 -8.12 -16.02
CA GLY A 158 16.77 -8.55 -14.67
C GLY A 158 17.43 -7.44 -13.84
N VAL A 159 17.41 -7.64 -12.55
CA VAL A 159 17.92 -6.73 -11.53
C VAL A 159 19.11 -7.41 -10.85
N SER A 160 20.15 -6.66 -10.53
CA SER A 160 21.34 -7.19 -9.87
C SER A 160 21.01 -7.66 -8.44
N ASN A 161 21.81 -8.59 -7.91
CA ASN A 161 21.77 -8.99 -6.51
C ASN A 161 22.65 -8.08 -5.63
N GLU A 162 22.84 -6.84 -6.05
CA GLU A 162 23.65 -5.86 -5.34
C GLU A 162 22.77 -4.65 -4.98
N LEU A 163 22.49 -4.51 -3.69
CA LEU A 163 21.80 -3.35 -3.14
C LEU A 163 22.78 -2.19 -3.07
N GLU A 164 22.39 -1.05 -3.58
CA GLU A 164 23.17 0.17 -3.55
C GLU A 164 22.47 1.24 -2.71
N GLY A 165 23.22 1.93 -1.84
CA GLY A 165 22.80 3.14 -1.16
C GLY A 165 23.28 4.38 -1.93
N HIS A 166 22.36 5.28 -2.23
CA HIS A 166 22.64 6.49 -3.01
C HIS A 166 22.24 7.74 -2.25
N SER A 167 23.02 8.80 -2.36
CA SER A 167 22.65 10.13 -1.90
C SER A 167 21.40 10.61 -2.66
N LEU A 168 20.39 11.04 -1.95
CA LEU A 168 19.18 11.59 -2.57
C LEU A 168 19.49 12.93 -3.27
N ALA A 169 20.36 13.76 -2.68
CA ALA A 169 20.71 15.06 -3.22
C ALA A 169 21.54 14.99 -4.52
N THR A 170 22.49 14.04 -4.64
CA THR A 170 23.43 13.97 -5.77
C THR A 170 23.22 12.76 -6.68
N GLY A 171 22.47 11.77 -6.24
CA GLY A 171 22.33 10.48 -6.91
C GLY A 171 23.61 9.64 -6.88
N GLU A 172 24.67 10.07 -6.22
CA GLU A 172 25.92 9.34 -6.16
C GLU A 172 25.81 8.10 -5.29
N LYS A 173 26.45 7.01 -5.73
CA LYS A 173 26.54 5.80 -4.94
C LYS A 173 27.48 6.03 -3.76
N MET A 174 26.95 5.81 -2.57
CA MET A 174 27.68 5.90 -1.31
C MET A 174 28.33 4.57 -0.96
N TRP A 175 27.57 3.48 -1.17
CA TRP A 175 28.00 2.13 -0.86
C TRP A 175 27.23 1.09 -1.71
N SER A 176 27.72 -0.14 -1.71
CA SER A 176 26.99 -1.28 -2.26
C SER A 176 27.19 -2.52 -1.40
N ARG A 177 26.19 -3.40 -1.41
CA ARG A 177 26.16 -4.65 -0.65
C ARG A 177 25.48 -5.74 -1.46
N LYS A 178 26.10 -6.94 -1.49
CA LYS A 178 25.47 -8.12 -2.09
C LYS A 178 24.26 -8.52 -1.25
N MET A 179 23.08 -8.44 -1.80
CA MET A 179 21.83 -8.80 -1.15
C MET A 179 20.81 -9.26 -2.21
N SER A 180 20.41 -10.52 -2.13
CA SER A 180 19.44 -11.11 -3.05
C SER A 180 18.03 -10.63 -2.73
N HIS A 181 17.18 -10.58 -3.76
CA HIS A 181 15.76 -10.19 -3.65
C HIS A 181 14.89 -11.00 -4.63
N VAL A 182 15.21 -12.27 -4.78
CA VAL A 182 14.54 -13.19 -5.73
C VAL A 182 13.04 -13.25 -5.47
N TYR A 183 12.63 -13.17 -4.20
CA TYR A 183 11.23 -13.17 -3.76
C TYR A 183 10.73 -11.79 -3.34
N GLY A 184 11.44 -10.71 -3.73
CA GLY A 184 11.09 -9.34 -3.37
C GLY A 184 11.47 -8.98 -1.93
N TRP A 185 11.03 -7.80 -1.48
CA TRP A 185 11.11 -7.38 -0.09
C TRP A 185 9.76 -7.64 0.58
N ASN A 186 9.77 -8.45 1.64
CA ASN A 186 8.57 -8.79 2.41
C ASN A 186 8.32 -7.75 3.50
N GLU A 187 9.39 -7.20 4.09
CA GLU A 187 9.32 -6.17 5.13
C GLU A 187 10.53 -5.25 5.04
N SER A 188 10.35 -3.98 5.35
CA SER A 188 11.45 -3.02 5.49
C SER A 188 11.06 -1.87 6.41
N GLY A 189 11.85 -1.64 7.46
CA GLY A 189 11.63 -0.58 8.42
C GLY A 189 12.93 -0.11 9.08
N LEU A 190 12.97 1.13 9.57
CA LEU A 190 14.06 1.62 10.41
C LEU A 190 13.92 1.00 11.81
N LEU A 191 14.99 0.41 12.31
CA LEU A 191 15.11 -0.04 13.71
C LEU A 191 15.54 1.10 14.62
N ASP A 192 16.42 1.95 14.10
CA ASP A 192 16.94 3.14 14.74
C ASP A 192 17.23 4.20 13.67
N ASP A 193 17.89 5.28 14.03
CA ASP A 193 18.17 6.42 13.16
C ASP A 193 19.06 6.08 11.95
N SER A 194 19.84 5.01 12.04
CA SER A 194 20.87 4.65 11.08
C SER A 194 20.81 3.23 10.55
N THR A 195 20.01 2.37 11.16
CA THR A 195 19.92 0.94 10.82
C THR A 195 18.55 0.58 10.29
N ARG A 196 18.51 0.01 9.10
CA ARG A 196 17.30 -0.51 8.46
C ARG A 196 17.29 -2.03 8.53
N LEU A 197 16.16 -2.58 8.99
CA LEU A 197 15.85 -4.00 8.82
C LEU A 197 15.21 -4.20 7.45
N ILE A 198 15.64 -5.24 6.73
CA ILE A 198 15.06 -5.66 5.44
C ILE A 198 14.88 -7.17 5.47
N VAL A 199 13.68 -7.64 5.14
CA VAL A 199 13.37 -9.04 4.90
C VAL A 199 13.19 -9.24 3.39
N SER A 200 14.13 -9.96 2.79
CA SER A 200 14.11 -10.33 1.36
C SER A 200 14.28 -11.84 1.21
N ASP A 201 15.39 -12.34 0.66
CA ASP A 201 15.73 -13.79 0.67
C ASP A 201 16.45 -14.18 1.97
N GLY A 202 16.13 -13.50 3.04
CA GLY A 202 16.68 -13.57 4.38
C GLY A 202 16.34 -12.33 5.17
N ILE A 203 16.84 -12.22 6.38
CA ILE A 203 16.78 -11.02 7.20
C ILE A 203 18.14 -10.32 7.20
N HIS A 204 18.13 -9.00 7.03
CA HIS A 204 19.32 -8.17 6.90
C HIS A 204 19.19 -6.92 7.76
N LEU A 205 20.25 -6.60 8.52
CA LEU A 205 20.42 -5.29 9.10
C LEU A 205 21.38 -4.49 8.20
N VAL A 206 20.98 -3.31 7.80
CA VAL A 206 21.72 -2.48 6.86
C VAL A 206 21.96 -1.12 7.50
N HIS A 207 23.21 -0.80 7.83
CA HIS A 207 23.57 0.53 8.29
C HIS A 207 23.50 1.49 7.10
N MET A 208 22.68 2.53 7.22
CA MET A 208 22.34 3.42 6.09
C MET A 208 23.55 4.19 5.57
N GLY A 209 24.54 4.51 6.43
CA GLY A 209 25.72 5.28 6.04
C GLY A 209 26.76 4.52 5.21
N ASN A 210 26.90 3.18 5.39
CA ASN A 210 27.96 2.39 4.74
C ASN A 210 27.49 1.04 4.16
N GLY A 211 26.22 0.65 4.35
CA GLY A 211 25.67 -0.60 3.87
C GLY A 211 26.05 -1.85 4.67
N GLU A 212 26.88 -1.71 5.71
CA GLU A 212 27.34 -2.81 6.53
C GLU A 212 26.26 -3.33 7.47
N GLY A 213 26.48 -4.50 8.02
CA GLY A 213 25.63 -5.13 9.02
C GLY A 213 25.43 -6.63 8.79
N PRO A 214 24.89 -7.35 9.77
CA PRO A 214 24.69 -8.78 9.68
C PRO A 214 23.57 -9.18 8.73
N SER A 215 23.64 -10.43 8.27
CA SER A 215 22.60 -11.08 7.48
C SER A 215 22.40 -12.51 7.96
N TYR A 216 21.15 -12.97 7.91
CA TYR A 216 20.79 -14.35 8.11
C TYR A 216 19.92 -14.85 6.95
N ALA A 217 20.44 -15.84 6.22
CA ALA A 217 19.73 -16.42 5.07
C ALA A 217 18.61 -17.34 5.52
N MET A 218 17.42 -17.18 4.96
CA MET A 218 16.28 -18.05 5.22
C MET A 218 15.35 -18.04 4.00
N PRO A 219 14.62 -19.16 3.73
CA PRO A 219 13.71 -19.22 2.59
C PRO A 219 12.43 -18.40 2.86
N THR A 220 12.25 -17.30 2.13
CA THR A 220 11.07 -16.41 2.21
C THR A 220 10.06 -16.64 1.10
N GLY A 221 10.34 -17.57 0.20
CA GLY A 221 9.49 -17.94 -0.92
C GLY A 221 9.76 -19.34 -1.44
N ALA A 222 9.08 -19.70 -2.52
CA ALA A 222 9.24 -20.97 -3.21
C ALA A 222 9.15 -20.80 -4.73
N SER A 223 9.77 -21.72 -5.47
CA SER A 223 9.62 -21.82 -6.92
C SER A 223 8.64 -22.93 -7.26
N ASP A 224 7.61 -22.61 -8.03
CA ASP A 224 6.66 -23.60 -8.54
C ASP A 224 7.08 -24.04 -9.93
N TYR A 225 7.61 -25.26 -10.01
CA TYR A 225 8.10 -25.86 -11.27
C TYR A 225 7.00 -26.60 -12.06
N LYS A 226 5.82 -26.85 -11.48
CA LYS A 226 4.80 -27.71 -12.09
C LYS A 226 4.30 -27.14 -13.43
N GLU A 227 4.01 -25.85 -13.49
CA GLU A 227 3.58 -25.20 -14.74
C GLU A 227 4.74 -25.01 -15.74
N ALA A 228 5.96 -24.76 -15.26
CA ALA A 228 7.12 -24.62 -16.14
C ALA A 228 7.43 -25.92 -16.91
N VAL A 229 7.28 -27.07 -16.25
CA VAL A 229 7.42 -28.39 -16.87
C VAL A 229 6.30 -28.64 -17.87
N ALA A 230 5.05 -28.32 -17.53
CA ALA A 230 3.91 -28.48 -18.43
C ALA A 230 4.00 -27.58 -19.68
N LEU A 231 4.40 -26.32 -19.52
CA LEU A 231 4.59 -25.38 -20.62
C LEU A 231 5.82 -25.74 -21.47
N GLY A 232 6.88 -26.26 -20.87
CA GLY A 232 8.05 -26.78 -21.59
C GLY A 232 7.70 -27.98 -22.47
N ALA A 233 6.89 -28.92 -21.96
CA ALA A 233 6.42 -30.07 -22.72
C ALA A 233 5.45 -29.65 -23.85
N LEU A 234 4.53 -28.71 -23.59
CA LEU A 234 3.65 -28.13 -24.61
C LEU A 234 4.43 -27.35 -25.68
N GLY A 235 5.46 -26.59 -25.27
CA GLY A 235 6.32 -25.81 -26.17
C GLY A 235 7.12 -26.70 -27.13
N VAL A 236 7.58 -27.85 -26.69
CA VAL A 236 8.25 -28.85 -27.57
C VAL A 236 7.27 -29.42 -28.58
N VAL A 237 6.05 -29.75 -28.15
CA VAL A 237 5.01 -30.30 -29.05
C VAL A 237 4.53 -29.25 -30.07
N THR A 238 4.29 -28.01 -29.64
CA THR A 238 3.87 -26.92 -30.55
C THR A 238 5.02 -26.45 -31.45
N GLY A 239 6.25 -26.42 -30.96
CA GLY A 239 7.45 -26.07 -31.77
C GLY A 239 7.70 -27.06 -32.91
N VAL A 240 7.46 -28.34 -32.68
CA VAL A 240 7.54 -29.38 -33.73
C VAL A 240 6.41 -29.23 -34.76
N LEU A 241 5.21 -28.79 -34.35
CA LEU A 241 4.04 -28.69 -35.23
C LEU A 241 3.94 -27.35 -35.97
N THR A 242 4.39 -26.26 -35.36
CA THR A 242 4.16 -24.90 -35.88
C THR A 242 5.45 -24.11 -36.20
N GLY A 243 6.63 -24.63 -35.86
CA GLY A 243 7.90 -23.91 -36.00
C GLY A 243 8.11 -22.76 -34.98
N PHE A 244 7.16 -22.52 -34.09
CA PHE A 244 7.28 -21.56 -33.00
C PHE A 244 7.42 -22.30 -31.67
N ALA A 245 8.60 -22.34 -31.11
CA ALA A 245 8.83 -22.81 -29.76
C ALA A 245 8.24 -21.78 -28.77
N ALA A 246 7.31 -22.21 -27.91
CA ALA A 246 6.93 -21.41 -26.77
C ALA A 246 8.18 -21.23 -25.88
N VAL A 247 8.60 -19.99 -25.65
CA VAL A 247 9.72 -19.70 -24.75
C VAL A 247 9.31 -20.16 -23.35
N PRO A 248 10.06 -21.07 -22.71
CA PRO A 248 9.74 -21.49 -21.35
C PRO A 248 9.80 -20.26 -20.45
N THR A 249 8.67 -19.82 -19.94
CA THR A 249 8.66 -18.89 -18.83
C THR A 249 9.28 -19.62 -17.64
N GLY A 250 10.27 -19.01 -16.98
CA GLY A 250 10.91 -19.61 -15.80
C GLY A 250 9.88 -19.98 -14.73
N PRO A 251 10.29 -20.74 -13.69
CA PRO A 251 9.36 -21.20 -12.64
C PRO A 251 8.66 -20.02 -12.01
N LYS A 252 7.33 -20.11 -11.85
CA LYS A 252 6.54 -19.11 -11.15
C LYS A 252 6.95 -19.07 -9.68
N LYS A 253 7.14 -17.88 -9.16
CA LYS A 253 7.58 -17.67 -7.77
C LYS A 253 6.36 -17.49 -6.87
N VAL A 254 6.37 -18.18 -5.73
CA VAL A 254 5.47 -17.94 -4.62
C VAL A 254 6.23 -17.14 -3.58
N MET A 255 5.70 -16.00 -3.21
CA MET A 255 6.32 -15.00 -2.33
C MET A 255 5.59 -14.92 -1.00
N GLU A 256 6.16 -14.18 -0.07
CA GLU A 256 5.60 -13.89 1.26
C GLU A 256 5.38 -15.15 2.12
N LEU A 257 6.25 -16.16 1.99
CA LEU A 257 6.25 -17.34 2.87
C LEU A 257 7.10 -17.07 4.12
N VAL A 258 6.83 -15.96 4.78
CA VAL A 258 7.58 -15.43 5.91
C VAL A 258 6.62 -14.69 6.84
N SER A 259 6.99 -14.53 8.11
CA SER A 259 6.24 -13.70 9.06
C SER A 259 6.69 -12.24 9.04
N ASN A 260 5.94 -11.38 9.76
CA ASN A 260 6.48 -10.13 10.29
C ASN A 260 7.67 -10.41 11.22
N VAL A 261 8.52 -9.41 11.41
CA VAL A 261 9.60 -9.48 12.41
C VAL A 261 9.12 -8.84 13.71
N LEU A 262 9.12 -9.63 14.79
CA LEU A 262 8.98 -9.07 16.12
C LEU A 262 10.37 -8.76 16.68
N SER A 263 10.54 -7.58 17.24
CA SER A 263 11.78 -7.10 17.84
C SER A 263 11.54 -6.74 19.29
N ASP A 264 12.41 -7.22 20.17
CA ASP A 264 12.59 -6.64 21.50
C ASP A 264 14.02 -6.09 21.63
N ASP A 265 14.41 -5.57 22.80
CA ASP A 265 15.69 -4.89 22.96
C ASP A 265 16.91 -5.78 22.64
N THR A 266 16.79 -7.09 22.68
CA THR A 266 17.90 -8.04 22.62
C THR A 266 17.86 -9.01 21.45
N VAL A 267 16.68 -9.27 20.89
CA VAL A 267 16.48 -10.30 19.86
C VAL A 267 15.44 -9.92 18.82
N PHE A 268 15.45 -10.68 17.72
CA PHE A 268 14.42 -10.70 16.70
C PHE A 268 13.77 -12.08 16.65
N TYR A 269 12.45 -12.11 16.45
CA TYR A 269 11.70 -13.32 16.13
C TYR A 269 11.18 -13.20 14.70
N VAL A 270 11.41 -14.23 13.91
CA VAL A 270 10.95 -14.29 12.51
C VAL A 270 10.71 -15.74 12.11
N ALA A 271 9.62 -16.00 11.40
CA ALA A 271 9.37 -17.32 10.83
C ALA A 271 9.58 -17.28 9.32
N SER A 272 10.34 -18.21 8.81
CA SER A 272 10.41 -18.53 7.38
C SER A 272 9.40 -19.63 7.05
N ARG A 273 9.39 -20.07 5.81
CA ARG A 273 8.61 -21.25 5.38
C ARG A 273 8.99 -22.53 6.15
N GLU A 274 10.22 -22.65 6.64
CA GLU A 274 10.76 -23.89 7.17
C GLU A 274 10.98 -23.85 8.68
N ASN A 275 11.25 -22.69 9.24
CA ASN A 275 11.59 -22.55 10.65
C ASN A 275 11.09 -21.23 11.25
N LEU A 276 10.75 -21.27 12.52
CA LEU A 276 10.66 -20.10 13.39
C LEU A 276 12.02 -19.92 14.08
N PHE A 277 12.56 -18.71 14.07
CA PHE A 277 13.86 -18.35 14.63
C PHE A 277 13.75 -17.28 15.72
N CYS A 278 14.61 -17.39 16.72
CA CYS A 278 15.04 -16.28 17.56
C CYS A 278 16.49 -15.96 17.22
N LEU A 279 16.75 -14.74 16.78
CA LEU A 279 18.07 -14.26 16.37
C LEU A 279 18.50 -13.15 17.33
N ASP A 280 19.79 -13.10 17.70
CA ASP A 280 20.31 -11.96 18.44
C ASP A 280 20.45 -10.70 17.55
N ARG A 281 20.96 -9.59 18.10
CA ARG A 281 21.17 -8.33 17.35
C ARG A 281 22.25 -8.41 16.27
N GLN A 282 23.07 -9.45 16.25
CA GLN A 282 24.03 -9.81 15.20
C GLN A 282 23.45 -10.85 14.23
N LEU A 283 22.14 -11.11 14.31
CA LEU A 283 21.41 -12.12 13.54
C LEU A 283 21.98 -13.54 13.70
N GLN A 284 22.62 -13.85 14.84
CA GLN A 284 23.02 -15.21 15.16
C GLN A 284 21.85 -15.95 15.80
N PRO A 285 21.55 -17.20 15.36
CA PRO A 285 20.43 -17.94 15.91
C PRO A 285 20.69 -18.33 17.38
N LYS A 286 19.78 -17.95 18.28
CA LYS A 286 19.75 -18.40 19.68
C LYS A 286 18.99 -19.70 19.80
N TRP A 287 17.89 -19.82 19.07
CA TRP A 287 17.13 -21.05 18.92
C TRP A 287 16.34 -21.05 17.61
N GLY A 288 15.93 -22.22 17.16
CA GLY A 288 15.06 -22.41 16.00
C GLY A 288 14.08 -23.56 16.22
N TYR A 289 12.87 -23.42 15.71
CA TYR A 289 11.84 -24.44 15.75
C TYR A 289 11.42 -24.81 14.32
N PRO A 290 11.53 -26.08 13.89
CA PRO A 290 11.13 -26.48 12.55
C PRO A 290 9.60 -26.45 12.39
N ILE A 291 9.14 -25.80 11.32
CA ILE A 291 7.73 -25.83 10.95
C ILE A 291 7.42 -27.19 10.33
N PRO A 292 6.33 -27.87 10.74
CA PRO A 292 5.98 -29.18 10.19
C PRO A 292 5.85 -29.16 8.66
N ASP A 293 6.25 -30.26 8.03
CA ASP A 293 6.21 -30.41 6.58
C ASP A 293 4.81 -30.12 5.99
N GLY A 294 4.79 -29.37 4.91
CA GLY A 294 3.56 -29.00 4.22
C GLY A 294 2.75 -27.88 4.89
N MET A 295 3.22 -27.33 6.02
CA MET A 295 2.52 -26.26 6.75
C MET A 295 3.10 -24.87 6.50
N GLY A 296 4.33 -24.75 5.95
CA GLY A 296 4.98 -23.47 5.72
C GLY A 296 4.23 -22.57 4.75
N SER A 297 3.78 -21.41 5.25
CA SER A 297 3.07 -20.39 4.48
C SER A 297 3.33 -19.00 5.08
N ARG A 298 2.65 -17.96 4.61
CA ARG A 298 2.66 -16.65 5.26
C ARG A 298 2.20 -16.80 6.71
N SER A 299 2.90 -16.13 7.63
CA SER A 299 2.62 -16.23 9.05
C SER A 299 2.57 -14.85 9.70
N HIS A 300 1.98 -14.78 10.90
CA HIS A 300 2.08 -13.63 11.78
C HIS A 300 2.56 -14.06 13.15
N LEU A 301 3.52 -13.32 13.70
CA LEU A 301 4.02 -13.46 15.05
C LEU A 301 3.47 -12.36 15.93
N PHE A 302 3.12 -12.71 17.15
CA PHE A 302 2.75 -11.77 18.21
C PHE A 302 3.18 -12.34 19.57
N ALA A 303 3.32 -11.49 20.57
CA ALA A 303 3.84 -11.92 21.86
C ALA A 303 3.12 -11.25 23.03
N ARG A 304 2.99 -11.97 24.15
CA ARG A 304 2.51 -11.44 25.43
C ARG A 304 3.32 -12.07 26.56
N GLY A 305 4.02 -11.24 27.31
CA GLY A 305 4.92 -11.74 28.36
C GLY A 305 6.00 -12.67 27.81
N ASP A 306 6.11 -13.86 28.38
CA ASP A 306 7.06 -14.91 27.96
C ASP A 306 6.53 -15.83 26.85
N SER A 307 5.32 -15.59 26.36
CA SER A 307 4.69 -16.37 25.28
C SER A 307 4.89 -15.70 23.92
N LEU A 308 5.33 -16.48 22.95
CA LEU A 308 5.41 -16.13 21.54
C LEU A 308 4.37 -16.96 20.77
N TYR A 309 3.49 -16.31 20.07
CA TYR A 309 2.45 -16.95 19.26
C TYR A 309 2.79 -16.80 17.79
N MET A 310 2.49 -17.85 17.03
CA MET A 310 2.60 -17.87 15.57
C MET A 310 1.29 -18.35 14.98
N ILE A 311 0.63 -17.51 14.18
CA ILE A 311 -0.47 -17.94 13.32
C ILE A 311 0.05 -18.10 11.89
N ASN A 312 -0.15 -19.28 11.33
CA ASN A 312 0.17 -19.58 9.94
C ASN A 312 -1.11 -19.50 9.12
N MET A 313 -1.10 -18.67 8.06
CA MET A 313 -2.30 -18.28 7.34
C MET A 313 -2.73 -19.27 6.25
N GLY A 314 -1.94 -20.31 5.95
CA GLY A 314 -2.21 -21.23 4.85
C GLY A 314 -2.07 -20.58 3.46
N THR A 315 -1.50 -19.39 3.35
CA THR A 315 -1.47 -18.57 2.13
C THR A 315 -0.05 -18.13 1.75
N GLY A 316 0.14 -17.88 0.46
CA GLY A 316 1.26 -17.16 -0.13
C GLY A 316 0.78 -16.35 -1.32
N TYR A 317 1.65 -15.58 -1.95
CA TYR A 317 1.29 -14.72 -3.07
C TYR A 317 2.12 -15.06 -4.31
N ARG A 318 1.47 -14.98 -5.45
CA ARG A 318 2.12 -15.05 -6.76
C ARG A 318 1.98 -13.69 -7.42
N ASN A 319 3.11 -13.13 -7.84
CA ASN A 319 3.10 -11.95 -8.69
C ASN A 319 2.93 -12.42 -10.15
N THR A 320 1.84 -12.06 -10.77
CA THR A 320 1.59 -12.26 -12.19
C THR A 320 1.70 -10.91 -12.89
N ILE A 321 2.65 -10.80 -13.83
CA ILE A 321 2.72 -9.66 -14.72
C ILE A 321 1.82 -9.99 -15.91
N PHE A 322 0.70 -9.28 -16.05
CA PHE A 322 -0.12 -9.32 -17.25
C PHE A 322 0.38 -8.25 -18.21
N ASP A 323 0.86 -8.67 -19.37
CA ASP A 323 1.07 -7.80 -20.51
C ASP A 323 -0.29 -7.62 -21.19
N THR A 324 -1.00 -6.58 -20.79
CA THR A 324 -2.09 -6.08 -21.61
C THR A 324 -1.48 -4.99 -22.49
N SER A 325 -1.87 -4.90 -23.74
CA SER A 325 -1.36 -3.93 -24.74
C SER A 325 -1.45 -2.45 -24.28
N GLU A 326 -2.00 -2.17 -23.12
CA GLU A 326 -2.18 -0.83 -22.57
C GLU A 326 -1.67 -0.64 -21.12
N ALA A 327 -1.39 -1.71 -20.35
CA ALA A 327 -0.90 -1.58 -18.97
C ALA A 327 -0.17 -2.86 -18.49
N TYR A 328 0.96 -2.70 -17.78
CA TYR A 328 1.47 -3.75 -16.91
C TYR A 328 0.65 -3.70 -15.60
N ALA A 329 -0.31 -4.59 -15.47
CA ALA A 329 -1.00 -4.81 -14.21
C ALA A 329 -0.20 -5.86 -13.41
N HIS A 330 0.26 -5.49 -12.23
CA HIS A 330 0.73 -6.45 -11.25
C HIS A 330 -0.47 -6.97 -10.50
N GLU A 331 -0.85 -8.21 -10.74
CA GLU A 331 -1.85 -8.90 -9.95
C GLU A 331 -1.17 -9.81 -8.94
N TYR A 332 -1.46 -9.58 -7.67
CA TYR A 332 -1.04 -10.45 -6.58
C TYR A 332 -2.11 -11.53 -6.38
N LEU A 333 -1.88 -12.68 -7.01
CA LEU A 333 -2.78 -13.81 -6.82
C LEU A 333 -2.47 -14.48 -5.49
N ARG A 334 -3.44 -14.51 -4.59
CA ARG A 334 -3.38 -15.22 -3.33
C ARG A 334 -3.56 -16.72 -3.56
N LEU A 335 -2.67 -17.54 -3.00
CA LEU A 335 -2.61 -18.99 -3.21
C LEU A 335 -2.77 -19.75 -1.90
N LYS A 336 -3.44 -20.89 -1.94
CA LYS A 336 -3.43 -21.88 -0.86
C LYS A 336 -2.09 -22.62 -0.90
N VAL A 337 -1.25 -22.42 0.11
CA VAL A 337 0.13 -22.97 0.12
C VAL A 337 0.32 -24.04 1.15
N GLY A 338 -0.01 -23.77 2.41
CA GLY A 338 0.19 -24.66 3.54
C GLY A 338 -1.12 -25.01 4.24
N TRP A 339 -1.00 -25.71 5.37
CA TRP A 339 -2.08 -25.95 6.31
C TRP A 339 -2.07 -24.86 7.36
N PRO A 340 -3.18 -24.15 7.62
CA PRO A 340 -3.21 -23.11 8.61
C PRO A 340 -3.11 -23.73 10.02
N PHE A 341 -2.33 -23.08 10.88
CA PHE A 341 -2.18 -23.48 12.28
C PHE A 341 -1.91 -22.29 13.18
N ILE A 342 -2.13 -22.47 14.47
CA ILE A 342 -1.63 -21.60 15.52
C ILE A 342 -0.77 -22.40 16.48
N ALA A 343 0.30 -21.78 16.98
CA ALA A 343 1.18 -22.38 17.98
C ALA A 343 1.63 -21.32 19.00
N CYS A 344 1.87 -21.77 20.23
CA CYS A 344 2.48 -20.99 21.29
C CYS A 344 3.83 -21.60 21.66
N PHE A 345 4.82 -20.74 21.87
CA PHE A 345 6.18 -21.09 22.23
C PHE A 345 6.61 -20.32 23.50
N ASP A 346 7.47 -20.94 24.31
CA ASP A 346 8.25 -20.19 25.27
C ASP A 346 9.20 -19.25 24.52
N LYS A 347 9.04 -17.96 24.72
CA LYS A 347 9.77 -16.92 24.00
C LYS A 347 11.29 -17.00 24.19
N ARG A 348 11.76 -17.47 25.36
CA ARG A 348 13.18 -17.50 25.71
C ARG A 348 13.87 -18.78 25.22
N LYS A 349 13.16 -19.91 25.29
CA LYS A 349 13.73 -21.23 24.98
C LYS A 349 13.39 -21.71 23.57
N GLY A 350 12.32 -21.21 22.97
CA GLY A 350 11.78 -21.71 21.70
C GLY A 350 11.06 -23.05 21.82
N GLU A 351 10.81 -23.51 23.04
CA GLU A 351 10.06 -24.73 23.30
C GLU A 351 8.58 -24.53 22.96
N LYS A 352 8.02 -25.47 22.19
CA LYS A 352 6.60 -25.45 21.87
C LYS A 352 5.78 -25.76 23.12
N VAL A 353 4.91 -24.81 23.51
CA VAL A 353 3.97 -24.98 24.61
C VAL A 353 2.76 -25.78 24.16
N TRP A 354 2.15 -25.32 23.06
CA TRP A 354 1.05 -26.02 22.39
C TRP A 354 1.02 -25.72 20.91
N PHE A 355 0.28 -26.56 20.16
CA PHE A 355 0.10 -26.43 18.72
C PHE A 355 -1.31 -26.88 18.32
N ARG A 356 -1.97 -26.11 17.47
CA ARG A 356 -3.27 -26.47 16.93
C ARG A 356 -3.31 -26.21 15.42
N GLN A 357 -3.63 -27.25 14.66
CA GLN A 357 -4.01 -27.10 13.27
C GLN A 357 -5.42 -26.49 13.21
N LEU A 358 -5.57 -25.40 12.43
CA LEU A 358 -6.81 -24.62 12.34
C LEU A 358 -7.82 -25.25 11.38
N SER A 359 -7.38 -26.13 10.46
CA SER A 359 -8.20 -26.84 9.52
C SER A 359 -7.61 -28.18 9.14
N ASP A 360 -8.45 -29.15 8.85
CA ASP A 360 -8.10 -30.48 8.33
C ASP A 360 -7.93 -30.52 6.81
N LYS A 361 -8.16 -29.40 6.14
CA LYS A 361 -7.96 -29.19 4.70
C LYS A 361 -7.06 -27.99 4.45
N LYS A 362 -6.47 -27.90 3.25
CA LYS A 362 -5.76 -26.71 2.82
C LYS A 362 -6.76 -25.59 2.55
N GLU A 363 -6.83 -24.64 3.45
CA GLU A 363 -7.62 -23.42 3.29
C GLU A 363 -6.84 -22.21 3.76
N MET A 364 -7.36 -21.02 3.50
CA MET A 364 -6.71 -19.77 3.84
C MET A 364 -7.44 -19.14 5.02
N VAL A 365 -6.68 -18.68 6.00
CA VAL A 365 -7.17 -17.72 6.97
C VAL A 365 -7.32 -16.38 6.25
N GLU A 366 -8.53 -15.83 6.22
CA GLU A 366 -8.79 -14.54 5.59
C GLU A 366 -8.26 -13.40 6.45
N GLU A 367 -8.56 -13.46 7.75
CA GLU A 367 -8.16 -12.46 8.74
C GLU A 367 -8.15 -13.08 10.15
N PHE A 368 -7.57 -12.42 11.12
CA PHE A 368 -7.66 -12.78 12.53
C PHE A 368 -7.67 -11.53 13.41
N ASP A 369 -8.24 -11.67 14.61
CA ASP A 369 -8.24 -10.62 15.63
C ASP A 369 -7.88 -11.23 17.00
N ILE A 370 -7.15 -10.45 17.81
CA ILE A 370 -6.68 -10.87 19.12
C ILE A 370 -7.35 -9.99 20.18
N ASN A 371 -8.15 -10.62 21.02
CA ASN A 371 -8.69 -10.00 22.22
C ASN A 371 -7.86 -10.44 23.43
N TRP A 372 -6.95 -9.58 23.85
CA TRP A 372 -6.08 -9.85 25.00
C TRP A 372 -6.80 -9.86 26.35
N GLU A 373 -7.92 -9.17 26.47
CA GLU A 373 -8.71 -9.09 27.71
C GLU A 373 -9.47 -10.40 27.95
N GLU A 374 -9.98 -10.98 26.87
CA GLU A 374 -10.69 -12.26 26.91
C GLU A 374 -9.77 -13.48 26.74
N ASP A 375 -8.47 -13.28 26.56
CA ASP A 375 -7.52 -14.35 26.25
C ASP A 375 -7.94 -15.15 25.01
N ALA A 376 -8.43 -14.48 23.97
CA ALA A 376 -9.04 -15.10 22.81
C ALA A 376 -8.43 -14.63 21.50
N LEU A 377 -8.36 -15.57 20.55
CA LEU A 377 -8.05 -15.34 19.14
C LEU A 377 -9.27 -15.70 18.30
N MET A 378 -9.76 -14.77 17.52
CA MET A 378 -10.75 -15.03 16.48
C MET A 378 -10.04 -15.24 15.14
N VAL A 379 -10.42 -16.28 14.42
CA VAL A 379 -9.88 -16.65 13.10
C VAL A 379 -11.02 -16.69 12.10
N LEU A 380 -10.89 -15.91 11.04
CA LEU A 380 -11.86 -15.78 9.97
C LEU A 380 -11.43 -16.62 8.77
N PHE A 381 -12.30 -17.49 8.33
CA PHE A 381 -12.24 -18.18 7.04
C PHE A 381 -13.33 -17.64 6.11
N SER A 382 -13.33 -18.02 4.85
CA SER A 382 -14.34 -17.50 3.90
C SER A 382 -15.77 -17.99 4.19
N ASP A 383 -15.91 -19.11 4.89
CA ASP A 383 -17.18 -19.83 5.13
C ASP A 383 -17.43 -20.22 6.59
N HIS A 384 -16.55 -19.82 7.51
CA HIS A 384 -16.74 -20.04 8.95
C HIS A 384 -15.84 -19.15 9.80
N ILE A 385 -16.17 -19.03 11.07
CA ILE A 385 -15.44 -18.26 12.07
C ILE A 385 -15.16 -19.18 13.25
N ARG A 386 -13.92 -19.11 13.78
CA ARG A 386 -13.51 -19.86 14.96
C ARG A 386 -12.87 -18.95 15.99
N LYS A 387 -13.21 -19.18 17.26
CA LYS A 387 -12.63 -18.47 18.40
C LYS A 387 -11.86 -19.48 19.26
N TYR A 388 -10.60 -19.19 19.53
CA TYR A 388 -9.69 -20.04 20.28
C TYR A 388 -9.21 -19.34 21.55
N SER A 389 -8.90 -20.11 22.61
CA SER A 389 -8.15 -19.60 23.77
C SER A 389 -6.68 -19.40 23.40
N LEU A 390 -6.06 -18.33 23.88
CA LEU A 390 -4.62 -18.08 23.78
C LEU A 390 -3.82 -18.71 24.90
N SER A 391 -4.42 -18.93 26.08
CA SER A 391 -3.77 -19.62 27.23
C SER A 391 -3.67 -21.13 27.02
N GLY A 392 -4.44 -21.68 26.07
CA GLY A 392 -4.45 -23.10 25.72
C GLY A 392 -4.84 -23.30 24.27
N ASP A 393 -4.94 -24.56 23.85
CA ASP A 393 -5.31 -24.91 22.48
C ASP A 393 -6.82 -25.18 22.29
N SER A 394 -7.67 -24.73 23.21
CA SER A 394 -9.10 -25.03 23.18
C SER A 394 -9.87 -24.15 22.18
N LEU A 395 -10.77 -24.78 21.42
CA LEU A 395 -11.78 -24.09 20.63
C LEU A 395 -12.89 -23.59 21.58
N LEU A 396 -13.10 -22.28 21.63
CA LEU A 396 -14.12 -21.64 22.46
C LEU A 396 -15.48 -21.61 21.79
N SER A 397 -15.51 -21.25 20.50
CA SER A 397 -16.73 -21.21 19.70
C SER A 397 -16.42 -21.36 18.21
N GLU A 398 -17.40 -21.86 17.46
CA GLU A 398 -17.35 -21.96 16.01
C GLU A 398 -18.72 -21.63 15.42
N VAL A 399 -18.73 -20.86 14.34
CA VAL A 399 -19.92 -20.52 13.57
C VAL A 399 -19.70 -20.84 12.11
N SER A 400 -20.51 -21.71 11.57
CA SER A 400 -20.59 -21.96 10.13
C SER A 400 -21.34 -20.82 9.45
N TRP A 401 -20.79 -20.33 8.34
CA TRP A 401 -21.32 -19.20 7.61
C TRP A 401 -21.89 -19.65 6.26
N ASN A 402 -23.17 -19.41 6.06
CA ASN A 402 -23.81 -19.77 4.79
C ASN A 402 -23.44 -18.75 3.69
N THR A 403 -22.42 -19.08 2.90
CA THR A 403 -21.89 -18.19 1.86
C THR A 403 -22.84 -17.95 0.70
N GLU A 404 -23.78 -18.85 0.43
CA GLU A 404 -24.79 -18.67 -0.62
C GLU A 404 -25.79 -17.58 -0.23
N VAL A 405 -26.21 -17.59 1.04
CA VAL A 405 -27.18 -16.62 1.58
C VAL A 405 -26.51 -15.30 1.97
N ASN A 406 -25.40 -15.37 2.71
CA ASN A 406 -24.81 -14.20 3.39
C ASN A 406 -23.55 -13.65 2.70
N GLY A 407 -23.10 -14.29 1.60
CA GLY A 407 -21.83 -13.94 0.95
C GLY A 407 -20.61 -14.51 1.69
N LYS A 408 -19.43 -14.40 1.08
CA LYS A 408 -18.17 -14.81 1.70
C LYS A 408 -17.67 -13.76 2.67
N LEU A 409 -17.12 -14.22 3.76
CA LEU A 409 -16.43 -13.36 4.72
C LEU A 409 -15.09 -12.89 4.11
N LEU A 410 -14.80 -11.59 4.17
CA LEU A 410 -13.62 -11.01 3.55
C LEU A 410 -12.61 -10.53 4.60
N TYR A 411 -13.03 -9.68 5.53
CA TYR A 411 -12.14 -9.12 6.55
C TYR A 411 -12.92 -8.58 7.76
N LEU A 412 -12.18 -8.38 8.86
CA LEU A 412 -12.61 -7.68 10.07
C LEU A 412 -12.41 -6.18 9.91
N THR A 413 -13.29 -5.38 10.47
CA THR A 413 -13.12 -3.93 10.52
C THR A 413 -13.26 -3.40 11.94
N ASN A 414 -12.35 -2.50 12.29
CA ASN A 414 -12.35 -1.78 13.56
C ASN A 414 -12.69 -0.29 13.39
N SER A 415 -13.07 0.10 12.16
CA SER A 415 -13.31 1.50 11.82
C SER A 415 -14.57 2.06 12.45
N SER A 416 -14.47 3.27 12.99
CA SER A 416 -15.64 4.09 13.31
C SER A 416 -16.22 4.67 12.03
N TYR A 417 -17.53 4.84 11.96
CA TYR A 417 -18.25 5.40 10.81
C TYR A 417 -19.49 6.17 11.27
N PHE A 418 -20.09 6.92 10.35
CA PHE A 418 -21.44 7.41 10.51
C PHE A 418 -22.41 6.45 9.86
N LEU A 419 -23.43 6.03 10.61
CA LEU A 419 -24.52 5.19 10.14
C LEU A 419 -25.66 6.07 9.66
N GLN A 420 -26.08 5.89 8.42
CA GLN A 420 -27.28 6.49 7.86
C GLN A 420 -28.51 5.66 8.27
N ASP A 421 -29.53 6.27 8.88
CA ASP A 421 -30.67 5.55 9.44
C ASP A 421 -31.44 4.76 8.36
N PHE A 422 -31.65 5.38 7.19
CA PHE A 422 -32.25 4.75 6.00
C PHE A 422 -31.49 5.21 4.76
N GLU A 423 -31.62 4.44 3.65
CA GLU A 423 -30.88 4.71 2.42
C GLU A 423 -31.05 6.15 1.88
N ASP A 424 -32.27 6.72 2.03
CA ASP A 424 -32.62 8.08 1.62
C ASP A 424 -32.64 9.09 2.77
N SER A 425 -32.23 8.69 3.98
CA SER A 425 -32.26 9.55 5.16
C SER A 425 -31.14 10.60 5.10
N THR A 426 -31.44 11.79 5.60
CA THR A 426 -30.45 12.83 5.91
C THR A 426 -29.97 12.76 7.37
N SER A 427 -30.45 11.79 8.15
CA SER A 427 -30.04 11.53 9.53
C SER A 427 -28.84 10.61 9.54
N TYR A 428 -27.80 11.00 10.28
CA TYR A 428 -26.55 10.27 10.41
C TYR A 428 -26.17 10.19 11.88
N GLN A 429 -26.00 8.96 12.38
CA GLN A 429 -25.53 8.73 13.74
C GLN A 429 -24.07 8.29 13.70
N ARG A 430 -23.26 8.90 14.56
CA ARG A 430 -21.88 8.44 14.74
C ARG A 430 -21.89 7.10 15.44
N TYR A 431 -21.38 6.10 14.78
CA TYR A 431 -21.21 4.77 15.34
C TYR A 431 -19.75 4.57 15.74
N LYS A 432 -19.55 4.20 16.99
CA LYS A 432 -18.27 3.69 17.48
C LYS A 432 -18.51 2.26 17.93
N ARG A 433 -17.80 1.32 17.30
CA ARG A 433 -17.88 -0.09 17.66
C ARG A 433 -17.57 -0.26 19.15
N PRO A 434 -18.43 -0.92 19.94
CA PRO A 434 -18.08 -1.39 21.28
C PRO A 434 -16.96 -2.44 21.19
N ASP A 435 -16.06 -2.47 22.17
CA ASP A 435 -14.93 -3.43 22.19
C ASP A 435 -15.41 -4.89 22.26
N SER A 436 -16.65 -5.10 22.71
CA SER A 436 -17.32 -6.41 22.77
C SER A 436 -17.97 -6.88 21.46
N ILE A 437 -17.87 -6.13 20.37
CA ILE A 437 -18.50 -6.44 19.08
C ILE A 437 -17.45 -6.62 18.00
N TYR A 438 -17.56 -7.71 17.23
CA TYR A 438 -16.79 -7.92 16.02
C TYR A 438 -17.58 -7.43 14.81
N CYS A 439 -16.93 -6.72 13.90
CA CYS A 439 -17.53 -6.26 12.65
C CYS A 439 -16.84 -6.94 11.47
N LEU A 440 -17.62 -7.65 10.68
CA LEU A 440 -17.16 -8.39 9.50
C LEU A 440 -17.71 -7.75 8.23
N VAL A 441 -16.95 -7.81 7.16
CA VAL A 441 -17.38 -7.39 5.83
C VAL A 441 -17.49 -8.61 4.92
N THR A 442 -18.59 -8.66 4.14
CA THR A 442 -18.86 -9.74 3.18
C THR A 442 -18.70 -9.28 1.73
N ASP A 443 -18.54 -10.22 0.80
CA ASP A 443 -18.48 -9.95 -0.65
C ASP A 443 -19.82 -9.49 -1.24
N LYS A 444 -20.92 -9.54 -0.45
CA LYS A 444 -22.22 -8.95 -0.80
C LYS A 444 -22.33 -7.47 -0.43
N ASN A 445 -21.21 -6.84 -0.03
CA ASN A 445 -21.18 -5.46 0.42
C ASN A 445 -22.04 -5.21 1.67
N GLU A 446 -21.97 -6.12 2.62
CA GLU A 446 -22.63 -6.02 3.92
C GLU A 446 -21.59 -6.00 5.04
N MET A 447 -21.89 -5.27 6.11
CA MET A 447 -21.21 -5.35 7.39
C MET A 447 -22.09 -6.10 8.37
N VAL A 448 -21.53 -7.11 9.02
CA VAL A 448 -22.20 -7.95 10.02
C VAL A 448 -21.56 -7.72 11.37
N GLU A 449 -22.39 -7.43 12.37
CA GLU A 449 -21.97 -7.33 13.76
C GLU A 449 -22.23 -8.64 14.50
N LEU A 450 -21.22 -9.12 15.20
CA LEU A 450 -21.28 -10.31 16.04
C LEU A 450 -20.97 -9.95 17.49
N ASP A 451 -21.65 -10.62 18.40
CA ASP A 451 -21.28 -10.59 19.83
C ASP A 451 -20.02 -11.43 20.10
N GLN A 452 -19.60 -11.45 21.36
CA GLN A 452 -18.43 -12.25 21.80
C GLN A 452 -18.65 -13.77 21.67
N GLN A 453 -19.88 -14.24 21.60
CA GLN A 453 -20.27 -15.63 21.37
C GLN A 453 -20.41 -15.94 19.87
N LEU A 454 -20.12 -14.98 18.99
CA LEU A 454 -20.25 -15.03 17.54
C LEU A 454 -21.71 -15.12 17.03
N ASN A 455 -22.68 -14.72 17.83
CA ASN A 455 -24.07 -14.57 17.34
C ASN A 455 -24.18 -13.30 16.52
N VAL A 456 -24.93 -13.38 15.41
CA VAL A 456 -25.23 -12.21 14.57
C VAL A 456 -26.18 -11.30 15.33
N LEU A 457 -25.73 -10.07 15.59
CA LEU A 457 -26.52 -9.02 16.23
C LEU A 457 -27.29 -8.23 15.20
N GLN A 458 -26.60 -7.78 14.16
CA GLN A 458 -27.18 -6.95 13.11
C GLN A 458 -26.36 -7.03 11.82
N THR A 459 -27.03 -6.75 10.69
CA THR A 459 -26.39 -6.63 9.37
C THR A 459 -26.76 -5.30 8.74
N TYR A 460 -25.75 -4.61 8.20
CA TYR A 460 -25.92 -3.32 7.53
C TYR A 460 -25.38 -3.41 6.10
N PRO A 461 -26.11 -2.93 5.08
CA PRO A 461 -25.52 -2.66 3.78
C PRO A 461 -24.37 -1.67 3.91
N LEU A 462 -23.22 -1.93 3.28
CA LEU A 462 -22.08 -1.00 3.30
C LEU A 462 -22.45 0.37 2.71
N SER A 463 -23.47 0.43 1.87
CA SER A 463 -24.01 1.68 1.33
C SER A 463 -24.59 2.62 2.40
N ARG A 464 -24.90 2.12 3.60
CA ARG A 464 -25.34 2.93 4.75
C ARG A 464 -24.20 3.43 5.63
N LEU A 465 -23.00 2.86 5.48
CA LEU A 465 -21.84 3.24 6.26
C LEU A 465 -21.10 4.36 5.55
N ARG A 466 -20.87 5.46 6.28
CA ARG A 466 -20.23 6.63 5.70
C ARG A 466 -18.89 6.88 6.40
N PRO A 467 -17.77 6.79 5.66
CA PRO A 467 -16.49 7.24 6.18
C PRO A 467 -16.58 8.73 6.49
N PHE A 468 -15.83 9.17 7.49
CA PHE A 468 -15.84 10.54 7.95
C PHE A 468 -14.46 11.03 8.36
N ARG A 469 -14.38 12.33 8.61
CA ARG A 469 -13.19 12.98 9.16
C ARG A 469 -13.61 14.00 10.21
N ASP A 470 -12.97 13.92 11.39
CA ASP A 470 -13.08 14.94 12.42
C ASP A 470 -12.33 16.21 12.00
N LEU A 471 -12.93 17.36 12.24
CA LEU A 471 -12.33 18.67 12.06
C LEU A 471 -11.84 19.21 13.41
N PRO A 472 -10.83 20.10 13.43
CA PRO A 472 -10.27 20.64 14.67
C PRO A 472 -11.27 21.41 15.54
N ASN A 473 -12.31 21.98 14.93
CA ASN A 473 -13.39 22.69 15.63
C ASN A 473 -14.47 21.76 16.22
N GLY A 474 -14.30 20.44 16.13
CA GLY A 474 -15.24 19.43 16.58
C GLY A 474 -16.34 19.06 15.57
N ASP A 475 -16.42 19.73 14.44
CA ASP A 475 -17.32 19.36 13.36
C ASP A 475 -16.85 18.08 12.65
N ASN A 476 -17.69 17.52 11.78
CA ASN A 476 -17.36 16.33 11.00
C ASN A 476 -17.69 16.52 9.52
N LEU A 477 -16.86 15.93 8.68
CA LEU A 477 -17.12 15.76 7.26
C LEU A 477 -17.50 14.30 6.98
N ILE A 478 -18.72 14.05 6.51
CA ILE A 478 -19.23 12.72 6.18
C ILE A 478 -19.23 12.56 4.66
N PHE A 479 -18.57 11.52 4.17
CA PHE A 479 -18.37 11.30 2.73
C PHE A 479 -19.50 10.49 2.13
N LEU A 480 -20.24 11.07 1.16
CA LEU A 480 -21.43 10.49 0.54
C LEU A 480 -21.18 10.02 -0.92
N GLY A 481 -19.92 9.77 -1.28
CA GLY A 481 -19.51 9.42 -2.64
C GLY A 481 -19.10 10.64 -3.44
N ASP A 482 -20.02 11.25 -4.18
CA ASP A 482 -19.77 12.42 -5.04
C ASP A 482 -19.75 13.77 -4.30
N LYS A 483 -20.26 13.79 -3.06
CA LYS A 483 -20.37 14.98 -2.21
C LYS A 483 -20.01 14.67 -0.76
N THR A 484 -19.78 15.72 0.01
CA THR A 484 -19.49 15.63 1.44
C THR A 484 -20.55 16.41 2.22
N LEU A 485 -21.08 15.79 3.25
CA LEU A 485 -21.94 16.46 4.22
C LEU A 485 -21.08 17.01 5.36
N TRP A 486 -21.18 18.29 5.62
CA TRP A 486 -20.59 18.94 6.79
C TRP A 486 -21.62 19.01 7.90
N VAL A 487 -21.31 18.41 9.05
CA VAL A 487 -22.15 18.43 10.26
C VAL A 487 -21.38 19.04 11.42
N ASN A 488 -22.12 19.68 12.34
CA ASN A 488 -21.52 20.17 13.58
C ASN A 488 -21.24 19.02 14.57
N SER A 489 -20.65 19.34 15.72
CA SER A 489 -20.31 18.37 16.77
C SER A 489 -21.53 17.62 17.36
N LYS A 490 -22.76 18.13 17.14
CA LYS A 490 -24.01 17.49 17.54
C LYS A 490 -24.62 16.60 16.45
N GLY A 491 -23.99 16.54 15.25
CA GLY A 491 -24.50 15.82 14.08
C GLY A 491 -25.55 16.60 13.26
N GLU A 492 -25.78 17.88 13.58
CA GLU A 492 -26.70 18.72 12.82
C GLU A 492 -26.02 19.17 11.51
N LYS A 493 -26.76 19.10 10.42
CA LYS A 493 -26.27 19.48 9.09
C LYS A 493 -25.94 20.97 9.06
N LYS A 494 -24.79 21.30 8.50
CA LYS A 494 -24.36 22.67 8.19
C LYS A 494 -24.40 22.94 6.69
N ALA A 495 -23.86 22.03 5.89
CA ALA A 495 -23.73 22.24 4.45
C ALA A 495 -23.55 20.94 3.68
N TYR A 496 -23.79 20.98 2.36
CA TYR A 496 -23.29 20.03 1.39
C TYR A 496 -22.15 20.64 0.59
N LEU A 497 -21.01 19.93 0.53
CA LEU A 497 -19.84 20.32 -0.27
C LEU A 497 -19.81 19.51 -1.57
N HIS A 498 -19.45 20.17 -2.67
CA HIS A 498 -19.33 19.56 -4.02
C HIS A 498 -17.99 18.84 -4.24
N THR A 499 -17.36 18.36 -3.18
CA THR A 499 -16.07 17.68 -3.24
C THR A 499 -16.05 16.54 -2.24
N SER A 500 -15.26 15.52 -2.48
CA SER A 500 -15.15 14.36 -1.59
C SER A 500 -13.78 14.27 -0.93
N SER A 501 -13.74 13.73 0.19
CA SER A 501 -12.89 12.87 1.01
C SER A 501 -11.42 13.19 1.27
N LYS A 502 -10.69 14.00 0.52
CA LYS A 502 -9.28 14.26 0.83
C LYS A 502 -9.08 15.67 1.35
N MET A 503 -8.43 15.77 2.51
CA MET A 503 -8.10 17.04 3.14
C MET A 503 -6.64 17.04 3.59
N PHE A 504 -5.99 18.18 3.48
CA PHE A 504 -4.67 18.42 4.03
C PHE A 504 -4.57 19.82 4.64
N ARG A 505 -3.57 20.03 5.48
CA ARG A 505 -3.30 21.32 6.15
C ARG A 505 -1.96 21.87 5.74
N VAL A 506 -1.88 23.18 5.55
CA VAL A 506 -0.62 23.92 5.35
C VAL A 506 -0.67 25.17 6.21
N GLY A 507 0.16 25.25 7.24
CA GLY A 507 0.06 26.30 8.26
C GLY A 507 -1.30 26.27 8.94
N GLU A 508 -2.02 27.39 8.96
CA GLU A 508 -3.37 27.50 9.51
C GLU A 508 -4.48 27.19 8.50
N LYS A 509 -4.15 26.97 7.22
CA LYS A 509 -5.12 26.77 6.16
C LYS A 509 -5.41 25.29 5.94
N PHE A 510 -6.68 24.99 5.70
CA PHE A 510 -7.16 23.67 5.30
C PHE A 510 -7.55 23.67 3.83
N PHE A 511 -7.28 22.55 3.17
CA PHE A 511 -7.60 22.34 1.77
C PHE A 511 -8.36 21.03 1.60
N ILE A 512 -9.37 21.03 0.74
CA ILE A 512 -10.16 19.84 0.43
C ILE A 512 -10.18 19.60 -1.10
N TYR A 513 -10.14 18.34 -1.51
CA TYR A 513 -10.22 17.94 -2.91
C TYR A 513 -10.78 16.52 -3.06
N SER A 514 -11.26 16.19 -4.26
CA SER A 514 -11.64 14.85 -4.65
C SER A 514 -10.53 14.18 -5.47
N LEU A 515 -10.30 12.88 -5.27
CA LEU A 515 -9.37 12.10 -6.10
C LEU A 515 -9.82 11.99 -7.56
N ASP A 516 -11.13 12.06 -7.80
CA ASP A 516 -11.77 12.09 -9.11
C ASP A 516 -12.18 13.52 -9.54
N GLY A 517 -11.68 14.53 -8.83
CA GLY A 517 -11.93 15.94 -9.09
C GLY A 517 -10.76 16.64 -9.79
N LYS A 518 -11.06 17.83 -10.33
CA LYS A 518 -10.09 18.70 -11.01
C LYS A 518 -9.77 19.96 -10.20
N LYS A 519 -10.27 20.10 -8.96
CA LYS A 519 -10.13 21.31 -8.16
C LYS A 519 -9.66 21.01 -6.74
N ILE A 520 -8.81 21.87 -6.22
CA ILE A 520 -8.43 21.93 -4.81
C ILE A 520 -9.05 23.22 -4.25
N TYR A 521 -9.79 23.10 -3.16
CA TYR A 521 -10.44 24.22 -2.51
C TYR A 521 -9.75 24.57 -1.19
N GLU A 522 -9.55 25.87 -0.92
CA GLU A 522 -9.23 26.36 0.42
C GLU A 522 -10.49 26.27 1.28
N PHE A 523 -10.47 25.45 2.32
CA PHE A 523 -11.64 25.12 3.12
C PHE A 523 -11.83 26.19 4.23
N PRO A 524 -13.00 26.82 4.34
CA PRO A 524 -13.28 27.85 5.33
C PRO A 524 -13.63 27.20 6.68
N LEU A 525 -12.65 26.96 7.53
CA LEU A 525 -12.86 26.50 8.90
C LEU A 525 -13.18 27.65 9.85
#